data_fae63f626beb0b741e6337333bf171db
#
_entry.id   fae63f626beb0b741e6337333bf171db
#
_cell.length_a   1.000
_cell.length_b   1.000
_cell.length_c   1.000
_cell.angle_alpha   90.00
_cell.angle_beta   90.00
_cell.angle_gamma   90.00
#
_symmetry.space_group_name_H-M   'P 1'
#
loop_
_entity.id
_entity.type
_entity.pdbx_description
1 polymer ?
#
loop_
_entity_poly.entity_id
_entity_poly.type
_entity_poly.pdbx_seq_one_letter_code
_entity_poly.pdbx_strand_id
1 'polypeptide(L)'
;MDYLDKVKGFLDDIEAKKLSSLIYKTSSLGPALEIGTYCGKSALIFSEACNKNGSYIFTLDHHVGSEEHQVGEEYHDEDLFDARLSRFNSLPEFLKNIEKSPFPENIIPIIGDSVEISRNW
;
A
#
# COMPACT_ATOMS: atom_id res chain seq x y z
N MET A 1 14.65 -3.63 -9.73
CA MET A 1 13.22 -3.52 -9.41
C MET A 1 12.60 -2.29 -10.08
N ASP A 2 12.72 -2.28 -11.39
CA ASP A 2 12.33 -1.13 -12.22
C ASP A 2 10.84 -0.75 -12.13
N TYR A 3 9.98 -1.70 -11.76
CA TYR A 3 8.56 -1.43 -11.60
C TYR A 3 8.24 -0.52 -10.40
N LEU A 4 9.07 -0.57 -9.34
CA LEU A 4 8.87 0.23 -8.14
C LEU A 4 9.15 1.73 -8.36
N ASP A 5 10.04 2.05 -9.30
CA ASP A 5 10.37 3.44 -9.61
C ASP A 5 9.18 4.20 -10.21
N LYS A 6 8.23 3.47 -10.79
CA LYS A 6 7.02 4.02 -11.39
C LYS A 6 5.84 4.10 -10.44
N VAL A 7 5.99 3.57 -9.23
CA VAL A 7 4.93 3.58 -8.22
C VAL A 7 5.03 4.82 -7.36
N LYS A 8 3.94 5.59 -7.29
CA LYS A 8 3.87 6.77 -6.42
C LYS A 8 3.99 6.35 -4.96
N GLY A 9 4.81 7.06 -4.20
CA GLY A 9 5.01 6.82 -2.78
C GLY A 9 6.21 7.56 -2.22
N PHE A 10 6.33 7.58 -0.91
CA PHE A 10 7.30 8.40 -0.17
C PHE A 10 8.40 7.57 0.51
N LEU A 11 8.40 6.26 0.30
CA LEU A 11 9.38 5.35 0.89
C LEU A 11 10.73 5.45 0.14
N ASP A 12 11.80 5.79 0.86
CA ASP A 12 13.13 5.81 0.25
C ASP A 12 13.78 4.41 0.21
N ASP A 13 14.87 4.27 -0.55
CA ASP A 13 15.52 2.98 -0.77
C ASP A 13 16.12 2.37 0.50
N ILE A 14 16.62 3.20 1.42
CA ILE A 14 17.22 2.74 2.68
C ILE A 14 16.13 2.18 3.59
N GLU A 15 15.03 2.92 3.73
CA GLU A 15 13.86 2.49 4.48
C GLU A 15 13.27 1.21 3.89
N ALA A 16 13.12 1.17 2.56
CA ALA A 16 12.58 0.03 1.83
C ALA A 16 13.38 -1.25 2.11
N LYS A 17 14.70 -1.18 2.04
CA LYS A 17 15.59 -2.33 2.32
C LYS A 17 15.47 -2.80 3.75
N LYS A 18 15.45 -1.87 4.70
CA LYS A 18 15.35 -2.19 6.12
C LYS A 18 14.00 -2.83 6.47
N LEU A 19 12.92 -2.26 5.98
CA LEU A 19 11.58 -2.79 6.18
C LEU A 19 11.39 -4.15 5.50
N SER A 20 11.88 -4.32 4.29
CA SER A 20 11.87 -5.61 3.58
C SER A 20 12.57 -6.70 4.38
N SER A 21 13.73 -6.38 4.96
CA SER A 21 14.47 -7.32 5.81
C SER A 21 13.69 -7.70 7.07
N LEU A 22 13.02 -6.74 7.71
CA LEU A 22 12.19 -7.01 8.89
C LEU A 22 10.98 -7.87 8.54
N ILE A 23 10.29 -7.57 7.46
CA ILE A 23 9.15 -8.36 6.97
C ILE A 23 9.60 -9.79 6.62
N TYR A 24 10.73 -9.94 5.97
CA TYR A 24 11.27 -11.26 5.67
C TYR A 24 11.49 -12.09 6.95
N LYS A 25 12.06 -11.48 7.99
CA LYS A 25 12.30 -12.16 9.26
C LYS A 25 11.01 -12.54 10.00
N THR A 26 10.00 -11.68 9.95
CA THR A 26 8.78 -11.85 10.73
C THR A 26 7.67 -12.60 9.99
N SER A 27 7.67 -12.61 8.68
CA SER A 27 6.63 -13.26 7.87
C SER A 27 6.63 -14.79 7.97
N SER A 28 7.70 -15.38 8.49
CA SER A 28 7.70 -16.80 8.85
C SER A 28 6.79 -17.14 10.05
N LEU A 29 6.46 -16.11 10.86
CA LEU A 29 5.57 -16.25 12.02
C LEU A 29 4.10 -16.02 11.67
N GLY A 30 3.81 -15.40 10.54
CA GLY A 30 2.45 -15.08 10.10
C GLY A 30 2.43 -13.95 9.08
N PRO A 31 1.25 -13.57 8.62
CA PRO A 31 1.11 -12.49 7.64
C PRO A 31 1.46 -11.12 8.23
N ALA A 32 1.83 -10.19 7.36
CA ALA A 32 2.04 -8.80 7.72
C ALA A 32 0.73 -8.01 7.59
N LEU A 33 0.65 -6.90 8.31
CA LEU A 33 -0.43 -5.92 8.18
C LEU A 33 0.17 -4.54 7.96
N GLU A 34 -0.27 -3.86 6.91
CA GLU A 34 0.06 -2.46 6.65
C GLU A 34 -1.19 -1.60 6.83
N ILE A 35 -1.07 -0.53 7.62
CA ILE A 35 -2.12 0.47 7.79
C ILE A 35 -1.68 1.75 7.10
N GLY A 36 -2.48 2.21 6.13
CA GLY A 36 -2.11 3.30 5.26
C GLY A 36 -1.29 2.82 4.06
N THR A 37 -1.94 2.63 2.93
CA THR A 37 -1.36 1.94 1.77
C THR A 37 -1.03 2.89 0.62
N TYR A 38 -1.85 3.93 0.42
CA TYR A 38 -1.72 4.87 -0.68
C TYR A 38 -1.72 4.15 -2.04
N CYS A 39 -0.70 4.31 -2.86
CA CYS A 39 -0.60 3.63 -4.16
C CYS A 39 0.10 2.27 -4.09
N GLY A 40 0.52 1.83 -2.90
CA GLY A 40 0.99 0.48 -2.65
C GLY A 40 2.49 0.26 -2.77
N LYS A 41 3.31 1.30 -2.81
CA LYS A 41 4.77 1.14 -2.99
C LYS A 41 5.39 0.24 -1.92
N SER A 42 5.10 0.48 -0.65
CA SER A 42 5.58 -0.38 0.44
C SER A 42 4.95 -1.78 0.40
N ALA A 43 3.65 -1.87 0.09
CA ALA A 43 2.96 -3.15 -0.02
C ALA A 43 3.60 -4.08 -1.06
N LEU A 44 4.01 -3.53 -2.21
CA LEU A 44 4.68 -4.29 -3.26
C LEU A 44 6.03 -4.83 -2.78
N ILE A 45 6.80 -4.02 -2.06
CA ILE A 45 8.08 -4.43 -1.47
C ILE A 45 7.87 -5.53 -0.43
N PHE A 46 6.88 -5.37 0.43
CA PHE A 46 6.58 -6.33 1.49
C PHE A 46 6.02 -7.64 0.95
N SER A 47 5.26 -7.60 -0.13
CA SER A 47 4.74 -8.82 -0.76
C SER A 47 5.86 -9.73 -1.28
N GLU A 48 6.92 -9.16 -1.82
CA GLU A 48 8.10 -9.91 -2.23
C GLU A 48 8.76 -10.60 -1.04
N ALA A 49 8.93 -9.89 0.07
CA ALA A 49 9.49 -10.45 1.28
C ALA A 49 8.61 -11.56 1.88
N CYS A 50 7.30 -11.34 1.91
CA CYS A 50 6.33 -12.33 2.37
C CYS A 50 6.32 -13.59 1.52
N ASN A 51 6.41 -13.43 0.19
CA ASN A 51 6.40 -14.55 -0.75
C ASN A 51 7.52 -15.55 -0.47
N LYS A 52 8.69 -15.08 -0.04
CA LYS A 52 9.83 -15.95 0.29
C LYS A 52 9.53 -16.93 1.42
N ASN A 53 8.59 -16.61 2.29
CA ASN A 53 8.15 -17.43 3.42
C ASN A 53 6.76 -18.05 3.21
N GLY A 54 6.21 -17.97 2.00
CA GLY A 54 4.86 -18.47 1.72
C GLY A 54 3.78 -17.72 2.47
N SER A 55 4.03 -16.47 2.83
CA SER A 55 3.12 -15.61 3.60
C SER A 55 2.55 -14.50 2.71
N TYR A 56 1.76 -13.61 3.30
CA TYR A 56 1.11 -12.51 2.58
C TYR A 56 1.00 -11.27 3.46
N ILE A 57 0.64 -10.16 2.83
CA ILE A 57 0.39 -8.89 3.50
C ILE A 57 -1.06 -8.48 3.33
N PHE A 58 -1.71 -8.13 4.44
CA PHE A 58 -2.97 -7.38 4.42
C PHE A 58 -2.66 -5.90 4.32
N THR A 59 -3.32 -5.19 3.40
CA THR A 59 -3.23 -3.73 3.30
C THR A 59 -4.56 -3.12 3.69
N LEU A 60 -4.53 -2.22 4.66
CA LEU A 60 -5.71 -1.58 5.21
C LEU A 60 -5.68 -0.09 4.91
N ASP A 61 -6.58 0.37 4.06
CA ASP A 61 -6.72 1.78 3.70
C ASP A 61 -8.12 2.04 3.14
N HIS A 62 -8.67 3.22 3.42
CA HIS A 62 -9.92 3.65 2.79
C HIS A 62 -9.70 4.23 1.39
N HIS A 63 -8.47 4.58 1.04
CA HIS A 63 -8.02 5.10 -0.26
C HIS A 63 -8.64 6.46 -0.68
N VAL A 64 -9.20 7.21 0.26
CA VAL A 64 -9.76 8.55 0.01
C VAL A 64 -8.83 9.67 0.48
N GLY A 65 -7.63 9.31 0.93
CA GLY A 65 -6.61 10.21 1.42
C GLY A 65 -6.89 10.74 2.82
N SER A 66 -5.82 11.21 3.48
CA SER A 66 -5.89 11.95 4.73
C SER A 66 -6.08 13.44 4.44
N GLU A 67 -6.11 14.27 5.46
CA GLU A 67 -6.28 15.72 5.32
C GLU A 67 -5.23 16.34 4.39
N GLU A 68 -3.98 15.93 4.50
CA GLU A 68 -2.86 16.44 3.69
C GLU A 68 -2.93 16.08 2.20
N HIS A 69 -3.78 15.15 1.80
CA HIS A 69 -3.97 14.74 0.41
C HIS A 69 -5.10 15.49 -0.30
N GLN A 70 -5.90 16.25 0.42
CA GLN A 70 -7.05 16.93 -0.15
C GLN A 70 -6.64 18.12 -1.04
N VAL A 71 -7.55 18.59 -1.87
CA VAL A 71 -7.31 19.71 -2.81
C VAL A 71 -6.80 20.93 -2.04
N GLY A 72 -5.67 21.50 -2.48
CA GLY A 72 -5.03 22.65 -1.85
C GLY A 72 -4.04 22.30 -0.75
N GLU A 73 -3.95 21.04 -0.34
CA GLU A 73 -3.01 20.60 0.70
C GLU A 73 -1.67 20.12 0.12
N GLU A 74 -0.65 20.00 0.99
CA GLU A 74 0.75 19.77 0.62
C GLU A 74 0.97 18.49 -0.22
N TYR A 75 0.28 17.42 0.12
CA TYR A 75 0.45 16.12 -0.54
C TYR A 75 -0.68 15.78 -1.52
N HIS A 76 -1.40 16.80 -2.00
CA HIS A 76 -2.41 16.60 -3.04
C HIS A 76 -1.75 16.18 -4.36
N ASP A 77 -2.32 15.17 -5.02
CA ASP A 77 -1.93 14.74 -6.36
C ASP A 77 -3.18 14.75 -7.25
N GLU A 78 -3.21 15.62 -8.24
CA GLU A 78 -4.35 15.76 -9.16
C GLU A 78 -4.63 14.47 -9.96
N ASP A 79 -3.60 13.66 -10.23
CA ASP A 79 -3.77 12.38 -10.92
C ASP A 79 -4.60 11.37 -10.11
N LEU A 80 -4.68 11.56 -8.80
CA LEU A 80 -5.45 10.72 -7.89
C LEU A 80 -6.81 11.32 -7.52
N PHE A 81 -7.14 12.49 -8.06
CA PHE A 81 -8.46 13.08 -7.86
C PHE A 81 -9.47 12.42 -8.81
N ASP A 82 -10.52 11.84 -8.24
CA ASP A 82 -11.61 11.22 -9.01
C ASP A 82 -12.74 12.24 -9.20
N ALA A 83 -12.87 12.76 -10.42
CA ALA A 83 -13.88 13.76 -10.76
C ALA A 83 -15.31 13.24 -10.63
N ARG A 84 -15.52 11.93 -10.84
CA ARG A 84 -16.84 11.32 -10.71
C ARG A 84 -17.31 11.25 -9.27
N LEU A 85 -16.38 11.05 -8.33
CA LEU A 85 -16.64 11.00 -6.91
C LEU A 85 -16.37 12.33 -6.21
N SER A 86 -15.81 13.33 -6.92
CA SER A 86 -15.39 14.62 -6.40
C SER A 86 -14.49 14.50 -5.17
N ARG A 87 -13.57 13.53 -5.19
CA ARG A 87 -12.64 13.29 -4.07
C ARG A 87 -11.36 12.60 -4.52
N PHE A 88 -10.36 12.65 -3.65
CA PHE A 88 -9.15 11.85 -3.75
C PHE A 88 -9.50 10.36 -3.73
N ASN A 89 -8.88 9.58 -4.62
CA ASN A 89 -9.09 8.14 -4.72
C ASN A 89 -7.82 7.44 -5.21
N SER A 90 -7.08 6.83 -4.31
CA SER A 90 -5.86 6.09 -4.65
C SER A 90 -6.13 4.62 -5.03
N LEU A 91 -7.36 4.14 -4.87
CA LEU A 91 -7.68 2.72 -5.08
C LEU A 91 -7.43 2.24 -6.52
N PRO A 92 -7.86 2.94 -7.58
CA PRO A 92 -7.59 2.48 -8.94
C PRO A 92 -6.10 2.34 -9.24
N GLU A 93 -5.28 3.30 -8.81
CA GLU A 93 -3.83 3.25 -9.00
C GLU A 93 -3.19 2.11 -8.20
N PHE A 94 -3.64 1.92 -6.97
CA PHE A 94 -3.19 0.80 -6.14
C PHE A 94 -3.48 -0.56 -6.78
N LEU A 95 -4.69 -0.80 -7.23
CA LEU A 95 -5.08 -2.06 -7.88
C LEU A 95 -4.29 -2.31 -9.16
N LYS A 96 -4.06 -1.26 -9.95
CA LYS A 96 -3.23 -1.34 -11.15
C LYS A 96 -1.78 -1.71 -10.83
N ASN A 97 -1.23 -1.15 -9.74
CA ASN A 97 0.12 -1.47 -9.29
C ASN A 97 0.22 -2.91 -8.80
N ILE A 98 -0.77 -3.41 -8.07
CA ILE A 98 -0.83 -4.82 -7.67
C ILE A 98 -0.81 -5.73 -8.90
N GLU A 99 -1.66 -5.47 -9.87
CA GLU A 99 -1.79 -6.29 -11.08
C GLU A 99 -0.46 -6.41 -11.85
N LYS A 100 0.34 -5.34 -11.85
CA LYS A 100 1.65 -5.30 -12.51
C LYS A 100 2.80 -5.83 -11.66
N SER A 101 2.57 -6.11 -10.39
CA SER A 101 3.63 -6.58 -9.49
C SER A 101 3.98 -8.05 -9.74
N PRO A 102 5.19 -8.48 -9.33
CA PRO A 102 5.60 -9.89 -9.46
C PRO A 102 4.81 -10.86 -8.57
N PHE A 103 4.23 -10.37 -7.47
CA PHE A 103 3.57 -11.20 -6.47
C PHE A 103 2.18 -10.68 -6.08
N PRO A 104 1.26 -10.52 -7.04
CA PRO A 104 -0.05 -9.94 -6.75
C PRO A 104 -0.88 -10.79 -5.77
N GLU A 105 -0.71 -12.08 -5.80
CA GLU A 105 -1.44 -13.02 -4.93
C GLU A 105 -1.02 -12.95 -3.45
N ASN A 106 0.11 -12.32 -3.16
CA ASN A 106 0.59 -12.13 -1.79
C ASN A 106 0.06 -10.84 -1.14
N ILE A 107 -0.76 -10.06 -1.84
CA ILE A 107 -1.35 -8.82 -1.34
C ILE A 107 -2.85 -9.00 -1.19
N ILE A 108 -3.37 -8.81 0.02
CA ILE A 108 -4.80 -8.91 0.30
C ILE A 108 -5.31 -7.54 0.76
N PRO A 109 -5.94 -6.76 -0.12
CA PRO A 109 -6.47 -5.45 0.25
C PRO A 109 -7.70 -5.55 1.14
N ILE A 110 -7.73 -4.70 2.17
CA ILE A 110 -8.90 -4.45 3.00
C ILE A 110 -9.24 -2.97 2.85
N ILE A 111 -10.39 -2.68 2.30
CA ILE A 111 -10.81 -1.32 1.98
C ILE A 111 -11.74 -0.81 3.07
N GLY A 112 -11.29 0.20 3.80
CA GLY A 112 -12.09 0.81 4.85
C GLY A 112 -11.27 1.69 5.78
N ASP A 113 -11.97 2.37 6.67
CA ASP A 113 -11.37 3.19 7.71
C ASP A 113 -10.72 2.32 8.77
N SER A 114 -9.46 2.61 9.11
CA SER A 114 -8.69 1.79 10.04
C SER A 114 -9.29 1.76 11.45
N VAL A 115 -9.87 2.87 11.90
CA VAL A 115 -10.51 2.96 13.22
C VAL A 115 -11.77 2.08 13.26
N GLU A 116 -12.60 2.18 12.23
CA GLU A 116 -13.83 1.38 12.16
C GLU A 116 -13.54 -0.12 12.05
N ILE A 117 -12.59 -0.49 11.21
CA ILE A 117 -12.21 -1.89 11.03
C ILE A 117 -11.57 -2.45 12.29
N SER A 118 -10.75 -1.67 13.02
CA SER A 118 -10.09 -2.12 14.24
C SER A 118 -11.05 -2.55 15.34
N ARG A 119 -12.26 -2.00 15.36
CA ARG A 119 -13.28 -2.36 16.35
C ARG A 119 -13.74 -3.82 16.24
N ASN A 120 -13.60 -4.42 15.08
CA ASN A 120 -14.05 -5.77 14.79
C ASN A 120 -12.94 -6.68 14.27
N TRP A 121 -11.71 -6.26 14.47
CA TRP A 121 -10.53 -7.01 14.01
C TRP A 121 -10.29 -8.30 14.77
#